data_79185b13ebd95bd36cd417bf6ac5408b
#
_entry.id   79185b13ebd95bd36cd417bf6ac5408b
#
_cell.length_a   1.000
_cell.length_b   1.000
_cell.length_c   1.000
_cell.angle_alpha   90.00
_cell.angle_beta   90.00
_cell.angle_gamma   90.00
#
_symmetry.space_group_name_H-M   'P 1'
#
loop_
_entity.id
_entity.type
_entity.pdbx_description
1 polymer ?
#
loop_
_entity_poly.entity_id
_entity_poly.type
_entity_poly.pdbx_seq_one_letter_code
_entity_poly.pdbx_strand_id
1 'polypeptide(L)'
;MTAFDAAVVGAGPNGLSAAIELARSGHHPIVIEAADTIGGGTRTEELTLPGFRHDVCSAIHPAAVASPFFTELGLHVDWVHSPIPFSHPLDDDRSVALHRSLSETAESLGDDAETYRALMLPFVENIDEMVEASLSPVTLNPRHKGSFARLAGVGGMPAAALARRFETEEAKALIAGMSAHAVRPFHAPATAAVGLMLGAIGHTHGWPMARGGSRAITDALATILVDLGGEIETGHTVSRIDEIGTRLVLLDVMPPAASSIAGSRIGPSKARRLARWQPGAGVFKIDWALSDPIPWSDPLSPRAATVHVGGTYAEIASAERQVGRGEHPRRPFVLLAQQSLFDQTRAPEGKHTAWAYCHVPNGSTVDMTGAIESQVERFAPGFRDLIIERATHDTPAYQRHNPNYVGGDIGGGVYGMRKILQLGERAPYLIGDDVYLCSSATPPGAGVHGMCGYHAARAACG
;
A
#
# COMPACT_ATOMS: atom_id res chain seq x y z
N MET A 1 7.22 -27.75 27.63
CA MET A 1 6.25 -27.16 26.68
C MET A 1 6.14 -25.69 27.04
N THR A 2 6.77 -24.84 26.30
CA THR A 2 6.59 -23.39 26.41
C THR A 2 5.18 -23.10 25.94
N ALA A 3 4.27 -22.87 26.84
CA ALA A 3 2.90 -22.51 26.50
C ALA A 3 2.95 -21.04 25.99
N PHE A 4 2.61 -20.79 24.72
CA PHE A 4 2.36 -19.47 24.21
C PHE A 4 1.21 -18.83 24.99
N ASP A 5 1.30 -17.57 25.33
CA ASP A 5 0.24 -16.82 26.01
C ASP A 5 -0.54 -15.89 25.07
N ALA A 6 -0.02 -15.66 23.85
CA ALA A 6 -0.64 -14.90 22.81
C ALA A 6 -0.45 -15.57 21.44
N ALA A 7 -1.38 -15.33 20.51
CA ALA A 7 -1.25 -15.77 19.12
C ALA A 7 -1.64 -14.67 18.13
N VAL A 8 -0.96 -14.66 16.99
CA VAL A 8 -1.27 -13.79 15.86
C VAL A 8 -1.52 -14.65 14.63
N VAL A 9 -2.66 -14.48 13.98
CA VAL A 9 -3.02 -15.20 12.75
C VAL A 9 -2.73 -14.31 11.54
N GLY A 10 -1.75 -14.76 10.75
CA GLY A 10 -1.21 -14.05 9.57
C GLY A 10 0.17 -13.46 9.82
N ALA A 11 1.14 -13.78 8.93
CA ALA A 11 2.52 -13.33 8.98
C ALA A 11 2.83 -12.26 7.91
N GLY A 12 1.88 -11.37 7.66
CA GLY A 12 2.10 -10.13 6.90
C GLY A 12 2.78 -9.06 7.76
N PRO A 13 3.13 -7.89 7.19
CA PRO A 13 3.77 -6.80 7.93
C PRO A 13 3.03 -6.38 9.21
N ASN A 14 1.70 -6.39 9.18
CA ASN A 14 0.90 -6.04 10.35
C ASN A 14 0.89 -7.14 11.41
N GLY A 15 0.74 -8.39 11.01
CA GLY A 15 0.77 -9.53 11.94
C GLY A 15 2.11 -9.66 12.65
N LEU A 16 3.22 -9.58 11.89
CA LEU A 16 4.57 -9.60 12.49
C LEU A 16 4.79 -8.40 13.42
N SER A 17 4.33 -7.21 13.04
CA SER A 17 4.41 -6.02 13.89
C SER A 17 3.61 -6.17 15.19
N ALA A 18 2.43 -6.80 15.11
CA ALA A 18 1.62 -7.10 16.29
C ALA A 18 2.34 -8.09 17.23
N ALA A 19 2.91 -9.15 16.68
CA ALA A 19 3.65 -10.15 17.47
C ALA A 19 4.89 -9.55 18.13
N ILE A 20 5.65 -8.70 17.41
CA ILE A 20 6.81 -7.99 17.97
C ILE A 20 6.39 -7.10 19.14
N GLU A 21 5.32 -6.33 19.02
CA GLU A 21 4.87 -5.45 20.09
C GLU A 21 4.33 -6.24 21.30
N LEU A 22 3.66 -7.38 21.08
CA LEU A 22 3.30 -8.31 22.16
C LEU A 22 4.54 -8.83 22.88
N ALA A 23 5.56 -9.28 22.15
CA ALA A 23 6.81 -9.77 22.72
C ALA A 23 7.53 -8.69 23.54
N ARG A 24 7.59 -7.46 23.03
CA ARG A 24 8.14 -6.28 23.74
C ARG A 24 7.36 -5.94 25.03
N SER A 25 6.07 -6.28 25.04
CA SER A 25 5.18 -6.11 26.21
C SER A 25 5.26 -7.26 27.21
N GLY A 26 6.13 -8.25 26.98
CA GLY A 26 6.39 -9.37 27.90
C GLY A 26 5.58 -10.62 27.61
N HIS A 27 4.84 -10.69 26.51
CA HIS A 27 4.17 -11.90 26.05
C HIS A 27 5.12 -12.85 25.31
N HIS A 28 4.70 -14.12 25.22
CA HIS A 28 5.37 -15.13 24.38
C HIS A 28 4.47 -15.51 23.20
N PRO A 29 4.51 -14.73 22.09
CA PRO A 29 3.57 -14.89 20.99
C PRO A 29 4.01 -15.99 20.01
N ILE A 30 3.02 -16.68 19.41
CA ILE A 30 3.16 -17.46 18.19
C ILE A 30 2.45 -16.75 17.02
N VAL A 31 3.11 -16.67 15.86
CA VAL A 31 2.49 -16.24 14.60
C VAL A 31 2.15 -17.49 13.79
N ILE A 32 0.89 -17.58 13.32
CA ILE A 32 0.40 -18.72 12.54
C ILE A 32 0.04 -18.19 11.14
N GLU A 33 0.75 -18.69 10.12
CA GLU A 33 0.60 -18.31 8.72
C GLU A 33 0.03 -19.46 7.89
N ALA A 34 -1.00 -19.18 7.10
CA ALA A 34 -1.66 -20.18 6.27
C ALA A 34 -0.80 -20.63 5.08
N ALA A 35 0.00 -19.74 4.52
CA ALA A 35 0.87 -20.07 3.40
C ALA A 35 2.19 -20.72 3.89
N ASP A 36 2.90 -21.38 2.96
CA ASP A 36 4.20 -22.00 3.25
C ASP A 36 5.31 -20.97 3.52
N THR A 37 5.06 -19.69 3.21
CA THR A 37 6.00 -18.58 3.42
C THR A 37 5.33 -17.38 4.06
N ILE A 38 6.07 -16.68 4.93
CA ILE A 38 5.67 -15.39 5.48
C ILE A 38 5.63 -14.30 4.40
N GLY A 39 5.08 -13.13 4.73
CA GLY A 39 5.20 -11.92 3.91
C GLY A 39 3.88 -11.25 3.54
N GLY A 40 2.78 -12.00 3.44
CA GLY A 40 1.50 -11.42 3.04
C GLY A 40 1.62 -10.65 1.71
N GLY A 41 1.41 -9.33 1.73
CA GLY A 41 1.54 -8.44 0.56
C GLY A 41 2.98 -8.05 0.18
N THR A 42 3.99 -8.51 0.90
CA THR A 42 5.40 -8.21 0.62
C THR A 42 6.18 -9.43 0.10
N ARG A 43 5.51 -10.49 -0.36
CA ARG A 43 6.17 -11.62 -0.99
C ARG A 43 6.86 -11.21 -2.28
N THR A 44 8.02 -11.85 -2.54
CA THR A 44 8.80 -11.71 -3.78
C THR A 44 9.01 -13.09 -4.36
N GLU A 45 8.68 -13.29 -5.63
CA GLU A 45 8.65 -14.60 -6.28
C GLU A 45 9.15 -14.51 -7.74
N GLU A 46 9.58 -15.62 -8.31
CA GLU A 46 9.92 -15.75 -9.73
C GLU A 46 8.63 -16.05 -10.51
N LEU A 47 7.85 -15.00 -10.82
CA LEU A 47 6.52 -15.14 -11.42
C LEU A 47 6.54 -15.39 -12.94
N THR A 48 7.61 -14.99 -13.64
CA THR A 48 7.73 -15.10 -15.09
C THR A 48 8.70 -16.23 -15.46
N LEU A 49 9.98 -15.96 -15.40
CA LEU A 49 11.06 -16.89 -15.77
C LEU A 49 12.04 -17.05 -14.61
N PRO A 50 12.79 -18.16 -14.53
CA PRO A 50 13.84 -18.34 -13.54
C PRO A 50 14.83 -17.16 -13.54
N GLY A 51 15.17 -16.68 -12.34
CA GLY A 51 16.06 -15.53 -12.13
C GLY A 51 15.38 -14.16 -12.24
N PHE A 52 14.12 -14.07 -12.67
CA PHE A 52 13.35 -12.82 -12.67
C PHE A 52 12.50 -12.71 -11.40
N ARG A 53 12.89 -11.84 -10.48
CA ARG A 53 12.24 -11.67 -9.17
C ARG A 53 11.25 -10.52 -9.18
N HIS A 54 10.00 -10.85 -8.96
CA HIS A 54 8.88 -9.90 -8.93
C HIS A 54 8.30 -9.77 -7.52
N ASP A 55 7.95 -8.56 -7.14
CA ASP A 55 7.16 -8.34 -5.94
C ASP A 55 5.69 -8.67 -6.25
N VAL A 56 5.12 -9.62 -5.51
CA VAL A 56 3.78 -10.13 -5.83
C VAL A 56 2.71 -9.04 -5.68
N CYS A 57 2.83 -8.15 -4.69
CA CYS A 57 1.90 -7.04 -4.51
C CYS A 57 2.66 -5.72 -4.33
N SER A 58 3.14 -5.41 -3.15
CA SER A 58 3.81 -4.14 -2.85
C SER A 58 5.27 -4.17 -3.27
N ALA A 59 5.76 -3.16 -3.99
CA ALA A 59 7.14 -3.09 -4.47
C ALA A 59 7.88 -1.81 -4.05
N ILE A 60 7.13 -0.72 -3.83
CA ILE A 60 7.69 0.59 -3.47
C ILE A 60 7.11 0.98 -2.11
N HIS A 61 7.97 1.43 -1.20
CA HIS A 61 7.69 1.43 0.23
C HIS A 61 7.83 2.79 0.92
N PRO A 62 7.18 3.87 0.45
CA PRO A 62 7.24 5.18 1.12
C PRO A 62 6.70 5.11 2.56
N ALA A 63 5.62 4.35 2.80
CA ALA A 63 5.05 4.22 4.12
C ALA A 63 5.92 3.41 5.10
N ALA A 64 6.77 2.50 4.59
CA ALA A 64 7.66 1.70 5.43
C ALA A 64 8.82 2.54 5.98
N VAL A 65 9.47 3.33 5.12
CA VAL A 65 10.57 4.21 5.56
C VAL A 65 10.11 5.37 6.43
N ALA A 66 8.84 5.74 6.35
CA ALA A 66 8.23 6.76 7.19
C ALA A 66 7.52 6.19 8.43
N SER A 67 7.47 4.87 8.60
CA SER A 67 6.74 4.24 9.71
C SER A 67 7.39 4.56 11.05
N PRO A 68 6.66 5.18 12.00
CA PRO A 68 7.18 5.43 13.35
C PRO A 68 7.59 4.14 14.06
N PHE A 69 6.81 3.06 13.89
CA PHE A 69 7.10 1.78 14.52
C PHE A 69 8.36 1.12 13.93
N PHE A 70 8.52 1.12 12.60
CA PHE A 70 9.71 0.54 11.99
C PHE A 70 10.98 1.35 12.33
N THR A 71 10.84 2.67 12.44
CA THR A 71 11.93 3.56 12.91
C THR A 71 12.30 3.25 14.36
N GLU A 72 11.31 3.12 15.24
CA GLU A 72 11.52 2.79 16.66
C GLU A 72 12.16 1.39 16.84
N LEU A 73 11.79 0.42 16.01
CA LEU A 73 12.41 -0.90 15.99
C LEU A 73 13.86 -0.89 15.50
N GLY A 74 14.30 0.17 14.82
CA GLY A 74 15.54 0.15 14.07
C GLY A 74 15.53 -0.89 12.95
N LEU A 75 14.36 -1.06 12.29
CA LEU A 75 14.20 -2.06 11.24
C LEU A 75 15.24 -1.87 10.14
N HIS A 76 16.17 -2.83 10.03
CA HIS A 76 17.24 -2.76 9.06
C HIS A 76 16.85 -3.45 7.75
N VAL A 77 16.62 -2.65 6.70
CA VAL A 77 16.39 -3.08 5.33
C VAL A 77 17.32 -2.31 4.41
N ASP A 78 17.95 -2.98 3.47
CA ASP A 78 18.77 -2.31 2.44
C ASP A 78 17.85 -1.60 1.44
N TRP A 79 17.65 -0.30 1.67
CA TRP A 79 16.77 0.53 0.86
C TRP A 79 17.49 1.05 -0.39
N VAL A 80 16.91 0.78 -1.54
CA VAL A 80 17.36 1.28 -2.84
C VAL A 80 16.48 2.47 -3.24
N HIS A 81 17.12 3.62 -3.44
CA HIS A 81 16.45 4.84 -3.90
C HIS A 81 16.76 5.10 -5.37
N SER A 82 15.72 5.38 -6.15
CA SER A 82 15.87 5.96 -7.48
C SER A 82 16.18 7.45 -7.41
N PRO A 83 16.80 8.05 -8.44
CA PRO A 83 17.02 9.49 -8.51
C PRO A 83 15.73 10.31 -8.38
N ILE A 84 14.62 9.80 -8.92
CA ILE A 84 13.28 10.40 -8.90
C ILE A 84 12.31 9.43 -8.22
N PRO A 85 11.59 9.84 -7.15
CA PRO A 85 10.59 9.01 -6.49
C PRO A 85 9.53 8.47 -7.45
N PHE A 86 8.90 9.35 -8.24
CA PHE A 86 8.04 8.92 -9.35
C PHE A 86 7.98 9.97 -10.45
N SER A 87 7.66 9.51 -11.66
CA SER A 87 7.37 10.33 -12.83
C SER A 87 5.94 10.10 -13.33
N HIS A 88 5.49 11.01 -14.16
CA HIS A 88 4.18 10.96 -14.79
C HIS A 88 4.33 11.43 -16.24
N PRO A 89 4.38 10.53 -17.23
CA PRO A 89 4.46 10.87 -18.64
C PRO A 89 3.13 11.45 -19.14
N LEU A 90 3.25 12.44 -20.02
CA LEU A 90 2.17 13.08 -20.76
C LEU A 90 2.41 12.89 -22.27
N ASP A 91 1.40 13.20 -23.10
CA ASP A 91 1.60 13.18 -24.54
C ASP A 91 2.64 14.24 -24.98
N ASP A 92 3.12 14.11 -26.21
CA ASP A 92 4.13 15.00 -26.83
C ASP A 92 5.48 14.99 -26.09
N ASP A 93 5.91 13.80 -25.61
CA ASP A 93 7.17 13.55 -24.91
C ASP A 93 7.36 14.42 -23.65
N ARG A 94 6.28 14.99 -23.14
CA ARG A 94 6.27 15.74 -21.89
C ARG A 94 6.16 14.79 -20.68
N SER A 95 6.66 15.25 -19.59
CA SER A 95 6.51 14.55 -18.30
C SER A 95 6.63 15.51 -17.13
N VAL A 96 6.12 15.09 -16.00
CA VAL A 96 6.33 15.75 -14.70
C VAL A 96 6.82 14.71 -13.71
N ALA A 97 7.61 15.13 -12.75
CA ALA A 97 8.12 14.25 -11.72
C ALA A 97 8.02 14.87 -10.31
N LEU A 98 7.86 14.03 -9.32
CA LEU A 98 8.13 14.41 -7.94
C LEU A 98 9.60 14.15 -7.65
N HIS A 99 10.37 15.20 -7.41
CA HIS A 99 11.74 15.14 -6.94
C HIS A 99 11.78 15.11 -5.42
N ARG A 100 12.87 14.62 -4.83
CA ARG A 100 13.05 14.71 -3.37
C ARG A 100 13.12 16.17 -2.91
N SER A 101 13.72 17.05 -3.71
CA SER A 101 13.67 18.49 -3.48
C SER A 101 12.28 19.06 -3.77
N LEU A 102 11.64 19.66 -2.76
CA LEU A 102 10.38 20.38 -2.93
C LEU A 102 10.55 21.56 -3.91
N SER A 103 11.69 22.27 -3.83
CA SER A 103 11.98 23.40 -4.74
C SER A 103 12.12 22.95 -6.18
N GLU A 104 12.86 21.86 -6.45
CA GLU A 104 13.03 21.29 -7.78
C GLU A 104 11.69 20.87 -8.40
N THR A 105 10.84 20.20 -7.60
CA THR A 105 9.49 19.87 -8.08
C THR A 105 8.67 21.13 -8.37
N ALA A 106 8.63 22.07 -7.45
CA ALA A 106 7.86 23.30 -7.63
C ALA A 106 8.33 24.10 -8.88
N GLU A 107 9.62 24.27 -9.05
CA GLU A 107 10.20 24.99 -10.22
C GLU A 107 9.84 24.31 -11.55
N SER A 108 9.76 22.97 -11.58
CA SER A 108 9.35 22.22 -12.79
C SER A 108 7.88 22.43 -13.17
N LEU A 109 7.05 22.94 -12.26
CA LEU A 109 5.62 23.19 -12.49
C LEU A 109 5.31 24.61 -13.03
N GLY A 110 6.33 25.44 -13.28
CA GLY A 110 6.16 26.75 -13.90
C GLY A 110 5.19 27.67 -13.14
N ASP A 111 4.09 28.06 -13.76
CA ASP A 111 3.10 28.98 -13.17
C ASP A 111 2.47 28.45 -11.87
N ASP A 112 2.46 27.15 -11.67
CA ASP A 112 1.96 26.50 -10.44
C ASP A 112 3.01 26.34 -9.32
N ALA A 113 4.25 26.80 -9.52
CA ALA A 113 5.36 26.61 -8.59
C ALA A 113 5.02 27.08 -7.17
N GLU A 114 4.51 28.29 -7.02
CA GLU A 114 4.15 28.85 -5.71
C GLU A 114 2.93 28.17 -5.08
N THR A 115 1.94 27.81 -5.92
CA THR A 115 0.75 27.07 -5.47
C THR A 115 1.15 25.71 -4.89
N TYR A 116 2.05 25.00 -5.59
CA TYR A 116 2.57 23.70 -5.14
C TYR A 116 3.40 23.84 -3.86
N ARG A 117 4.32 24.80 -3.83
CA ARG A 117 5.17 25.06 -2.66
C ARG A 117 4.31 25.41 -1.44
N ALA A 118 3.36 26.33 -1.55
CA ALA A 118 2.48 26.73 -0.47
C ALA A 118 1.60 25.57 0.05
N LEU A 119 1.22 24.65 -0.85
CA LEU A 119 0.47 23.45 -0.48
C LEU A 119 1.33 22.47 0.29
N MET A 120 2.53 22.13 -0.23
CA MET A 120 3.32 21.00 0.26
C MET A 120 4.25 21.35 1.42
N LEU A 121 4.78 22.58 1.47
CA LEU A 121 5.75 22.99 2.48
C LEU A 121 5.32 22.68 3.92
N PRO A 122 4.08 22.98 4.35
CA PRO A 122 3.66 22.67 5.72
C PRO A 122 3.59 21.18 6.05
N PHE A 123 3.42 20.31 5.03
CA PHE A 123 3.47 18.85 5.21
C PHE A 123 4.90 18.35 5.29
N VAL A 124 5.80 18.91 4.49
CA VAL A 124 7.22 18.56 4.44
C VAL A 124 7.94 19.01 5.71
N GLU A 125 7.73 20.25 6.17
CA GLU A 125 8.36 20.80 7.39
C GLU A 125 7.91 20.07 8.67
N ASN A 126 6.71 19.48 8.68
CA ASN A 126 6.16 18.81 9.86
C ASN A 126 5.89 17.32 9.56
N ILE A 127 6.75 16.69 8.74
CA ILE A 127 6.50 15.34 8.23
C ILE A 127 6.28 14.31 9.33
N ASP A 128 7.07 14.32 10.39
CA ASP A 128 6.95 13.33 11.48
C ASP A 128 5.60 13.45 12.19
N GLU A 129 5.13 14.68 12.46
CA GLU A 129 3.81 14.92 13.03
C GLU A 129 2.68 14.51 12.07
N MET A 130 2.85 14.78 10.77
CA MET A 130 1.88 14.40 9.73
C MET A 130 1.80 12.89 9.57
N VAL A 131 2.93 12.20 9.58
CA VAL A 131 3.02 10.74 9.53
C VAL A 131 2.37 10.14 10.78
N GLU A 132 2.72 10.62 11.98
CA GLU A 132 2.09 10.15 13.22
C GLU A 132 0.57 10.37 13.17
N ALA A 133 0.11 11.53 12.71
CA ALA A 133 -1.32 11.82 12.59
C ALA A 133 -2.05 10.93 11.56
N SER A 134 -1.39 10.61 10.44
CA SER A 134 -1.97 9.80 9.37
C SER A 134 -1.91 8.30 9.64
N LEU A 135 -0.88 7.83 10.36
CA LEU A 135 -0.65 6.43 10.70
C LEU A 135 -1.11 6.07 12.13
N SER A 136 -1.97 6.88 12.73
CA SER A 136 -2.60 6.61 14.03
C SER A 136 -4.12 6.50 13.90
N PRO A 137 -4.79 5.86 14.85
CA PRO A 137 -6.24 5.90 14.95
C PRO A 137 -6.72 7.33 15.11
N VAL A 138 -7.83 7.69 14.44
CA VAL A 138 -8.44 9.01 14.60
C VAL A 138 -8.92 9.19 16.02
N THR A 139 -8.49 10.26 16.68
CA THR A 139 -8.82 10.60 18.07
C THR A 139 -9.39 12.01 18.19
N LEU A 140 -10.22 12.23 19.22
CA LEU A 140 -10.75 13.57 19.54
C LEU A 140 -9.71 14.48 20.20
N ASN A 141 -8.62 13.91 20.71
CA ASN A 141 -7.52 14.66 21.32
C ASN A 141 -6.17 14.24 20.70
N PRO A 142 -5.90 14.65 19.46
CA PRO A 142 -4.65 14.32 18.80
C PRO A 142 -3.47 15.01 19.49
N ARG A 143 -2.31 14.32 19.52
CA ARG A 143 -1.08 14.84 20.09
C ARG A 143 -0.64 16.10 19.37
N HIS A 144 -0.64 16.10 18.03
CA HIS A 144 -0.25 17.21 17.16
C HIS A 144 -1.48 17.88 16.55
N LYS A 145 -2.13 18.77 17.32
CA LYS A 145 -3.41 19.38 16.95
C LYS A 145 -3.35 20.18 15.64
N GLY A 146 -2.25 20.90 15.41
CA GLY A 146 -2.06 21.73 14.20
C GLY A 146 -1.95 20.87 12.95
N SER A 147 -1.07 19.88 12.99
CA SER A 147 -0.82 18.95 11.88
C SER A 147 -2.06 18.08 11.60
N PHE A 148 -2.73 17.60 12.64
CA PHE A 148 -4.01 16.88 12.49
C PHE A 148 -5.10 17.75 11.87
N ALA A 149 -5.27 19.01 12.33
CA ALA A 149 -6.27 19.93 11.76
C ALA A 149 -5.99 20.24 10.29
N ARG A 150 -4.72 20.38 9.91
CA ARG A 150 -4.31 20.61 8.52
C ARG A 150 -4.59 19.36 7.65
N LEU A 151 -4.20 18.17 8.12
CA LEU A 151 -4.50 16.92 7.42
C LEU A 151 -6.00 16.70 7.28
N ALA A 152 -6.79 16.96 8.32
CA ALA A 152 -8.24 16.85 8.29
C ALA A 152 -8.89 17.90 7.35
N GLY A 153 -8.37 19.13 7.35
CA GLY A 153 -8.90 20.22 6.52
C GLY A 153 -8.58 20.04 5.04
N VAL A 154 -7.29 20.02 4.70
CA VAL A 154 -6.84 19.91 3.28
C VAL A 154 -6.92 18.47 2.78
N GLY A 155 -6.48 17.51 3.58
CA GLY A 155 -6.54 16.09 3.24
C GLY A 155 -7.95 15.53 3.19
N GLY A 156 -8.87 16.06 4.00
CA GLY A 156 -10.30 15.70 3.98
C GLY A 156 -11.02 16.08 2.68
N MET A 157 -10.42 16.93 1.85
CA MET A 157 -10.99 17.34 0.57
C MET A 157 -10.97 16.19 -0.45
N PRO A 158 -11.90 16.23 -1.44
CA PRO A 158 -11.76 15.45 -2.67
C PRO A 158 -10.52 15.88 -3.46
N ALA A 159 -9.81 14.93 -4.06
CA ALA A 159 -8.68 15.24 -4.96
C ALA A 159 -9.10 16.14 -6.13
N ALA A 160 -10.34 16.00 -6.61
CA ALA A 160 -10.90 16.89 -7.61
C ALA A 160 -10.98 18.36 -7.17
N ALA A 161 -11.20 18.62 -5.89
CA ALA A 161 -11.20 19.99 -5.36
C ALA A 161 -9.76 20.51 -5.19
N LEU A 162 -8.83 19.65 -4.85
CA LEU A 162 -7.41 19.99 -4.73
C LEU A 162 -6.83 20.35 -6.11
N ALA A 163 -7.08 19.53 -7.14
CA ALA A 163 -6.57 19.74 -8.49
C ALA A 163 -7.04 21.08 -9.14
N ARG A 164 -8.21 21.60 -8.73
CA ARG A 164 -8.71 22.91 -9.21
C ARG A 164 -7.87 24.11 -8.76
N ARG A 165 -6.95 23.92 -7.81
CA ARG A 165 -6.04 24.98 -7.37
C ARG A 165 -4.90 25.24 -8.34
N PHE A 166 -4.70 24.32 -9.28
CA PHE A 166 -3.61 24.34 -10.26
C PHE A 166 -4.15 24.72 -11.64
N GLU A 167 -3.28 25.34 -12.44
CA GLU A 167 -3.60 25.79 -13.79
C GLU A 167 -3.02 24.86 -14.87
N THR A 168 -1.78 24.38 -14.68
CA THR A 168 -1.07 23.54 -15.65
C THR A 168 -1.54 22.08 -15.62
N GLU A 169 -1.45 21.40 -16.77
CA GLU A 169 -1.75 19.97 -16.84
C GLU A 169 -0.72 19.13 -16.09
N GLU A 170 0.54 19.56 -16.06
CA GLU A 170 1.63 18.92 -15.34
C GLU A 170 1.33 18.86 -13.84
N ALA A 171 0.98 19.99 -13.24
CA ALA A 171 0.64 20.04 -11.81
C ALA A 171 -0.61 19.23 -11.48
N LYS A 172 -1.65 19.32 -12.31
CA LYS A 172 -2.87 18.54 -12.15
C LYS A 172 -2.62 17.04 -12.30
N ALA A 173 -1.79 16.62 -13.27
CA ALA A 173 -1.44 15.22 -13.49
C ALA A 173 -0.60 14.67 -12.33
N LEU A 174 0.35 15.44 -11.80
CA LEU A 174 1.14 15.08 -10.61
C LEU A 174 0.22 14.82 -9.40
N ILE A 175 -0.71 15.71 -9.13
CA ILE A 175 -1.71 15.55 -8.03
C ILE A 175 -2.62 14.35 -8.30
N ALA A 176 -3.05 14.15 -9.55
CA ALA A 176 -3.90 13.01 -9.91
C ALA A 176 -3.20 11.68 -9.71
N GLY A 177 -1.95 11.53 -10.17
CA GLY A 177 -1.17 10.30 -10.00
C GLY A 177 -1.00 9.92 -8.53
N MET A 178 -0.63 10.87 -7.67
CA MET A 178 -0.55 10.64 -6.22
C MET A 178 -1.90 10.27 -5.60
N SER A 179 -2.97 10.97 -6.00
CA SER A 179 -4.31 10.77 -5.41
C SER A 179 -4.98 9.48 -5.87
N ALA A 180 -4.59 8.93 -7.03
CA ALA A 180 -5.09 7.65 -7.54
C ALA A 180 -4.76 6.46 -6.63
N HIS A 181 -3.69 6.57 -5.82
CA HIS A 181 -3.39 5.58 -4.77
C HIS A 181 -4.50 5.42 -3.71
N ALA A 182 -5.47 6.34 -3.65
CA ALA A 182 -6.66 6.16 -2.83
C ALA A 182 -7.61 5.07 -3.37
N VAL A 183 -7.40 4.59 -4.60
CA VAL A 183 -8.22 3.57 -5.29
C VAL A 183 -9.71 3.94 -5.24
N ARG A 184 -10.01 5.23 -5.50
CA ARG A 184 -11.37 5.79 -5.40
C ARG A 184 -11.56 6.93 -6.40
N PRO A 185 -12.80 7.16 -6.88
CA PRO A 185 -13.10 8.32 -7.71
C PRO A 185 -12.70 9.63 -7.02
N PHE A 186 -12.08 10.56 -7.75
CA PHE A 186 -11.50 11.81 -7.21
C PHE A 186 -12.50 12.78 -6.59
N HIS A 187 -13.80 12.61 -6.81
CA HIS A 187 -14.84 13.37 -6.12
C HIS A 187 -15.15 12.84 -4.70
N ALA A 188 -14.63 11.67 -4.34
CA ALA A 188 -14.86 11.10 -3.03
C ALA A 188 -14.08 11.87 -1.95
N PRO A 189 -14.66 12.04 -0.75
CA PRO A 189 -13.98 12.71 0.37
C PRO A 189 -12.68 12.01 0.75
N ALA A 190 -11.72 12.80 1.24
CA ALA A 190 -10.41 12.38 1.75
C ALA A 190 -9.48 11.70 0.73
N THR A 191 -9.78 11.75 -0.56
CA THR A 191 -8.86 11.27 -1.61
C THR A 191 -7.62 12.14 -1.76
N ALA A 192 -7.67 13.41 -1.35
CA ALA A 192 -6.51 14.30 -1.31
C ALA A 192 -5.49 13.89 -0.22
N ALA A 193 -5.94 13.31 0.91
CA ALA A 193 -5.03 12.95 2.00
C ALA A 193 -3.94 11.97 1.56
N VAL A 194 -4.31 10.95 0.78
CA VAL A 194 -3.36 9.94 0.29
C VAL A 194 -2.31 10.60 -0.60
N GLY A 195 -2.74 11.42 -1.56
CA GLY A 195 -1.82 12.13 -2.46
C GLY A 195 -0.88 13.09 -1.73
N LEU A 196 -1.40 13.86 -0.77
CA LEU A 196 -0.60 14.82 0.01
C LEU A 196 0.43 14.11 0.89
N MET A 197 0.04 13.02 1.58
CA MET A 197 0.96 12.27 2.42
C MET A 197 2.03 11.56 1.60
N LEU A 198 1.66 10.90 0.50
CA LEU A 198 2.62 10.26 -0.40
C LEU A 198 3.58 11.28 -1.03
N GLY A 199 3.10 12.45 -1.42
CA GLY A 199 3.93 13.54 -1.91
C GLY A 199 4.91 14.06 -0.85
N ALA A 200 4.43 14.31 0.37
CA ALA A 200 5.27 14.79 1.48
C ALA A 200 6.35 13.76 1.86
N ILE A 201 5.99 12.48 1.96
CA ILE A 201 6.95 11.39 2.19
C ILE A 201 7.95 11.31 1.01
N GLY A 202 7.48 11.50 -0.22
CA GLY A 202 8.35 11.54 -1.40
C GLY A 202 9.42 12.63 -1.33
N HIS A 203 9.06 13.80 -0.85
CA HIS A 203 10.02 14.92 -0.66
C HIS A 203 11.00 14.68 0.49
N THR A 204 10.61 13.98 1.53
CA THR A 204 11.42 13.80 2.75
C THR A 204 12.18 12.47 2.75
N HIS A 205 11.48 11.37 2.70
CA HIS A 205 12.03 10.01 2.77
C HIS A 205 12.29 9.38 1.39
N GLY A 206 11.62 9.87 0.33
CA GLY A 206 11.64 9.26 -0.99
C GLY A 206 10.68 8.06 -1.10
N TRP A 207 10.75 7.38 -2.26
CA TRP A 207 9.98 6.18 -2.55
C TRP A 207 10.92 5.00 -2.84
N PRO A 208 11.56 4.43 -1.81
CA PRO A 208 12.50 3.34 -2.01
C PRO A 208 11.82 1.99 -2.24
N MET A 209 12.61 1.08 -2.77
CA MET A 209 12.34 -0.36 -2.79
C MET A 209 13.33 -1.10 -1.89
N ALA A 210 12.96 -2.30 -1.45
CA ALA A 210 13.88 -3.17 -0.71
C ALA A 210 14.77 -3.93 -1.71
N ARG A 211 16.09 -3.97 -1.47
CA ARG A 211 17.02 -4.75 -2.29
C ARG A 211 16.66 -6.23 -2.25
N GLY A 212 16.66 -6.86 -3.41
CA GLY A 212 16.31 -8.27 -3.56
C GLY A 212 14.82 -8.57 -3.52
N GLY A 213 13.98 -7.61 -3.09
CA GLY A 213 12.53 -7.74 -3.06
C GLY A 213 11.89 -7.32 -1.75
N SER A 214 10.60 -7.06 -1.81
CA SER A 214 9.80 -6.60 -0.68
C SER A 214 9.79 -7.58 0.49
N ARG A 215 10.06 -8.86 0.22
CA ARG A 215 10.19 -9.91 1.23
C ARG A 215 11.23 -9.56 2.30
N ALA A 216 12.30 -8.84 1.95
CA ALA A 216 13.33 -8.41 2.90
C ALA A 216 12.76 -7.65 4.11
N ILE A 217 11.63 -6.95 3.95
CA ILE A 217 10.96 -6.24 5.05
C ILE A 217 10.41 -7.22 6.09
N THR A 218 9.70 -8.25 5.63
CA THR A 218 9.10 -9.23 6.54
C THR A 218 10.12 -10.22 7.07
N ASP A 219 11.17 -10.55 6.31
CA ASP A 219 12.29 -11.34 6.82
C ASP A 219 13.00 -10.59 7.98
N ALA A 220 13.20 -9.28 7.86
CA ALA A 220 13.76 -8.47 8.95
C ALA A 220 12.85 -8.40 10.18
N LEU A 221 11.52 -8.24 9.98
CA LEU A 221 10.55 -8.28 11.07
C LEU A 221 10.52 -9.66 11.75
N ALA A 222 10.56 -10.75 10.98
CA ALA A 222 10.59 -12.10 11.51
C ALA A 222 11.84 -12.35 12.35
N THR A 223 12.99 -11.86 11.91
CA THR A 223 14.24 -11.94 12.68
C THR A 223 14.09 -11.25 14.03
N ILE A 224 13.57 -10.02 14.06
CA ILE A 224 13.33 -9.28 15.31
C ILE A 224 12.37 -10.05 16.24
N LEU A 225 11.30 -10.63 15.68
CA LEU A 225 10.35 -11.42 16.48
C LEU A 225 11.00 -12.63 17.14
N VAL A 226 11.80 -13.37 16.37
CA VAL A 226 12.52 -14.57 16.87
C VAL A 226 13.55 -14.18 17.93
N ASP A 227 14.29 -13.09 17.73
CA ASP A 227 15.25 -12.56 18.70
C ASP A 227 14.58 -12.14 20.03
N LEU A 228 13.30 -11.76 19.99
CA LEU A 228 12.48 -11.47 21.16
C LEU A 228 11.82 -12.72 21.77
N GLY A 229 12.08 -13.91 21.23
CA GLY A 229 11.55 -15.18 21.73
C GLY A 229 10.17 -15.57 21.18
N GLY A 230 9.64 -14.86 20.18
CA GLY A 230 8.42 -15.26 19.49
C GLY A 230 8.68 -16.39 18.48
N GLU A 231 7.64 -17.12 18.13
CA GLU A 231 7.72 -18.22 17.15
C GLU A 231 6.82 -17.97 15.94
N ILE A 232 7.16 -18.62 14.83
CA ILE A 232 6.40 -18.54 13.56
C ILE A 232 6.15 -19.96 13.06
N GLU A 233 4.88 -20.27 12.80
CA GLU A 233 4.43 -21.51 12.18
C GLU A 233 3.82 -21.16 10.82
N THR A 234 4.30 -21.80 9.73
CA THR A 234 3.79 -21.64 8.37
C THR A 234 3.07 -22.89 7.88
N GLY A 235 2.27 -22.78 6.82
CA GLY A 235 1.50 -23.89 6.26
C GLY A 235 0.31 -24.31 7.12
N HIS A 236 -0.11 -23.48 8.07
CA HIS A 236 -1.21 -23.78 8.99
C HIS A 236 -2.37 -22.79 8.85
N THR A 237 -3.44 -23.22 8.21
CA THR A 237 -4.67 -22.43 8.09
C THR A 237 -5.52 -22.53 9.35
N VAL A 238 -5.67 -21.43 10.07
CA VAL A 238 -6.58 -21.33 11.22
C VAL A 238 -8.00 -21.11 10.73
N SER A 239 -8.87 -22.07 10.98
CA SER A 239 -10.30 -22.01 10.61
C SER A 239 -11.19 -21.60 11.80
N ARG A 240 -10.78 -21.93 13.01
CA ARG A 240 -11.51 -21.65 14.26
C ARG A 240 -10.56 -21.24 15.37
N ILE A 241 -10.97 -20.29 16.19
CA ILE A 241 -10.15 -19.77 17.28
C ILE A 241 -9.82 -20.84 18.35
N ASP A 242 -10.66 -21.85 18.47
CA ASP A 242 -10.45 -22.95 19.44
C ASP A 242 -9.22 -23.82 19.09
N GLU A 243 -8.72 -23.75 17.83
CA GLU A 243 -7.53 -24.46 17.37
C GLU A 243 -6.24 -23.84 17.93
N ILE A 244 -6.28 -22.57 18.36
CA ILE A 244 -5.09 -21.78 18.69
C ILE A 244 -4.56 -22.10 20.12
N GLY A 245 -5.42 -22.43 21.04
CA GLY A 245 -5.03 -22.83 22.41
C GLY A 245 -4.59 -21.67 23.34
N THR A 246 -4.60 -20.42 22.88
CA THR A 246 -4.34 -19.22 23.70
C THR A 246 -5.58 -18.36 23.88
N ARG A 247 -5.58 -17.53 24.94
CA ARG A 247 -6.70 -16.61 25.18
C ARG A 247 -6.56 -15.34 24.38
N LEU A 248 -5.38 -14.71 24.36
CA LEU A 248 -5.11 -13.50 23.63
C LEU A 248 -4.82 -13.82 22.16
N VAL A 249 -5.67 -13.33 21.24
CA VAL A 249 -5.56 -13.60 19.80
C VAL A 249 -5.70 -12.31 19.00
N LEU A 250 -4.73 -12.05 18.14
CA LEU A 250 -4.77 -10.97 17.15
C LEU A 250 -4.92 -11.57 15.75
N LEU A 251 -5.84 -11.03 14.95
CA LEU A 251 -6.20 -11.55 13.64
C LEU A 251 -5.78 -10.56 12.54
N ASP A 252 -4.72 -10.89 11.79
CA ASP A 252 -4.30 -10.16 10.59
C ASP A 252 -5.03 -10.71 9.35
N VAL A 253 -6.36 -10.75 9.44
CA VAL A 253 -7.25 -11.21 8.36
C VAL A 253 -8.36 -10.20 8.14
N MET A 254 -9.07 -10.29 6.99
CA MET A 254 -10.18 -9.39 6.71
C MET A 254 -11.38 -9.63 7.65
N PRO A 255 -12.21 -8.61 7.92
CA PRO A 255 -13.30 -8.67 8.90
C PRO A 255 -14.25 -9.86 8.77
N PRO A 256 -14.69 -10.29 7.56
CA PRO A 256 -15.51 -11.49 7.44
C PRO A 256 -14.80 -12.77 7.91
N ALA A 257 -13.53 -12.95 7.54
CA ALA A 257 -12.72 -14.09 7.98
C ALA A 257 -12.49 -14.05 9.50
N ALA A 258 -12.17 -12.87 10.04
CA ALA A 258 -12.03 -12.68 11.48
C ALA A 258 -13.30 -13.06 12.25
N SER A 259 -14.48 -12.67 11.71
CA SER A 259 -15.77 -13.06 12.29
C SER A 259 -15.99 -14.58 12.29
N SER A 260 -15.60 -15.25 11.22
CA SER A 260 -15.69 -16.72 11.10
C SER A 260 -14.75 -17.43 12.06
N ILE A 261 -13.48 -17.03 12.11
CA ILE A 261 -12.46 -17.62 12.99
C ILE A 261 -12.82 -17.43 14.46
N ALA A 262 -13.20 -16.22 14.86
CA ALA A 262 -13.48 -15.87 16.25
C ALA A 262 -14.75 -16.55 16.81
N GLY A 263 -15.70 -16.91 15.94
CA GLY A 263 -16.89 -17.72 16.31
C GLY A 263 -17.65 -17.17 17.52
N SER A 264 -17.81 -17.98 18.55
CA SER A 264 -18.56 -17.61 19.77
C SER A 264 -17.86 -16.57 20.65
N ARG A 265 -16.56 -16.30 20.45
CA ARG A 265 -15.82 -15.28 21.23
C ARG A 265 -16.17 -13.84 20.83
N ILE A 266 -16.95 -13.65 19.76
CA ILE A 266 -17.50 -12.34 19.39
C ILE A 266 -19.02 -12.30 19.58
N GLY A 267 -19.51 -11.21 20.20
CA GLY A 267 -20.95 -11.02 20.38
C GLY A 267 -21.68 -10.76 19.05
N PRO A 268 -23.01 -11.08 18.98
CA PRO A 268 -23.78 -10.98 17.73
C PRO A 268 -23.80 -9.58 17.08
N SER A 269 -23.68 -8.51 17.88
CA SER A 269 -23.63 -7.14 17.39
C SER A 269 -22.33 -6.87 16.61
N LYS A 270 -21.19 -7.27 17.17
CA LYS A 270 -19.88 -7.11 16.52
C LYS A 270 -19.76 -8.01 15.29
N ALA A 271 -20.23 -9.26 15.37
CA ALA A 271 -20.26 -10.17 14.22
C ALA A 271 -21.04 -9.56 13.03
N ARG A 272 -22.24 -9.01 13.29
CA ARG A 272 -23.03 -8.30 12.27
C ARG A 272 -22.30 -7.08 11.71
N ARG A 273 -21.51 -6.37 12.52
CA ARG A 273 -20.72 -5.22 12.05
C ARG A 273 -19.59 -5.66 11.15
N LEU A 274 -18.84 -6.69 11.52
CA LEU A 274 -17.77 -7.26 10.69
C LEU A 274 -18.31 -7.80 9.36
N ALA A 275 -19.48 -8.46 9.38
CA ALA A 275 -20.14 -8.95 8.17
C ALA A 275 -20.62 -7.83 7.20
N ARG A 276 -20.75 -6.58 7.67
CA ARG A 276 -21.07 -5.41 6.82
C ARG A 276 -19.86 -4.74 6.20
N TRP A 277 -18.66 -5.26 6.46
CA TRP A 277 -17.46 -4.77 5.80
C TRP A 277 -17.60 -4.93 4.28
N GLN A 278 -17.12 -3.94 3.54
CA GLN A 278 -17.20 -3.94 2.09
C GLN A 278 -15.79 -3.81 1.50
N PRO A 279 -15.41 -4.67 0.56
CA PRO A 279 -14.16 -4.52 -0.17
C PRO A 279 -14.19 -3.25 -1.03
N GLY A 280 -13.01 -2.70 -1.28
CA GLY A 280 -12.77 -1.64 -2.26
C GLY A 280 -12.75 -2.17 -3.69
N ALA A 281 -12.33 -1.33 -4.64
CA ALA A 281 -12.04 -1.78 -5.99
C ALA A 281 -10.90 -2.81 -5.96
N GLY A 282 -10.89 -3.69 -6.94
CA GLY A 282 -9.82 -4.65 -7.15
C GLY A 282 -8.71 -4.10 -8.03
N VAL A 283 -7.65 -4.88 -8.17
CA VAL A 283 -6.58 -4.61 -9.13
C VAL A 283 -6.42 -5.78 -10.11
N PHE A 284 -6.02 -5.45 -11.33
CA PHE A 284 -5.47 -6.39 -12.29
C PHE A 284 -3.98 -6.07 -12.44
N LYS A 285 -3.13 -7.04 -12.18
CA LYS A 285 -1.68 -6.89 -12.18
C LYS A 285 -1.03 -7.66 -13.31
N ILE A 286 0.07 -7.13 -13.79
CA ILE A 286 0.95 -7.80 -14.76
C ILE A 286 2.41 -7.63 -14.34
N ASP A 287 3.19 -8.69 -14.49
CA ASP A 287 4.64 -8.73 -14.34
C ASP A 287 5.27 -9.06 -15.67
N TRP A 288 6.37 -8.39 -16.01
CA TRP A 288 7.10 -8.65 -17.24
C TRP A 288 8.57 -9.00 -16.97
N ALA A 289 9.05 -10.04 -17.67
CA ALA A 289 10.46 -10.23 -17.95
C ALA A 289 10.74 -9.50 -19.27
N LEU A 290 11.74 -8.61 -19.28
CA LEU A 290 12.06 -7.74 -20.40
C LEU A 290 13.48 -7.97 -20.90
N SER A 291 13.70 -7.84 -22.22
CA SER A 291 15.02 -7.91 -22.85
C SER A 291 15.89 -6.70 -22.59
N ASP A 292 15.28 -5.53 -22.46
CA ASP A 292 15.91 -4.22 -22.27
C ASP A 292 15.04 -3.33 -21.35
N PRO A 293 15.55 -2.16 -20.87
CA PRO A 293 14.75 -1.17 -20.16
C PRO A 293 13.57 -0.66 -20.99
N ILE A 294 12.49 -0.26 -20.33
CA ILE A 294 11.33 0.35 -20.99
C ILE A 294 11.78 1.61 -21.72
N PRO A 295 11.50 1.75 -23.06
CA PRO A 295 12.00 2.82 -23.92
C PRO A 295 11.16 4.09 -23.84
N TRP A 296 11.07 4.69 -22.64
CA TRP A 296 10.29 5.90 -22.44
C TRP A 296 10.68 7.04 -23.40
N SER A 297 9.69 7.73 -23.99
CA SER A 297 9.92 8.90 -24.83
C SER A 297 10.40 10.11 -24.03
N ASP A 298 10.02 10.22 -22.76
CA ASP A 298 10.40 11.32 -21.90
C ASP A 298 11.67 11.05 -21.09
N PRO A 299 12.44 12.10 -20.68
CA PRO A 299 13.72 11.93 -20.00
C PRO A 299 13.62 11.63 -18.50
N LEU A 300 12.45 11.75 -17.86
CA LEU A 300 12.28 11.60 -16.41
C LEU A 300 11.92 10.15 -16.03
N SER A 301 11.08 9.49 -16.81
CA SER A 301 10.60 8.14 -16.51
C SER A 301 11.71 7.07 -16.41
N PRO A 302 12.80 7.10 -17.20
CA PRO A 302 13.92 6.17 -16.99
C PRO A 302 14.66 6.35 -15.66
N ARG A 303 14.47 7.47 -14.97
CA ARG A 303 15.12 7.81 -13.70
C ARG A 303 14.24 7.56 -12.47
N ALA A 304 12.99 7.15 -12.70
CA ALA A 304 11.99 6.93 -11.66
C ALA A 304 11.75 5.44 -11.41
N ALA A 305 11.72 5.02 -10.14
CA ALA A 305 11.34 3.66 -9.79
C ALA A 305 9.85 3.40 -10.02
N THR A 306 9.02 4.43 -9.87
CA THR A 306 7.58 4.38 -10.10
C THR A 306 7.21 5.32 -11.26
N VAL A 307 6.37 4.84 -12.17
CA VAL A 307 5.81 5.64 -13.25
C VAL A 307 4.28 5.58 -13.18
N HIS A 308 3.64 6.75 -13.09
CA HIS A 308 2.18 6.88 -13.11
C HIS A 308 1.73 7.05 -14.56
N VAL A 309 1.35 5.98 -15.23
CA VAL A 309 0.95 5.96 -16.64
C VAL A 309 -0.55 6.21 -16.74
N GLY A 310 -0.95 7.44 -17.04
CA GLY A 310 -2.37 7.79 -17.07
C GLY A 310 -2.72 8.97 -17.97
N GLY A 311 -1.72 9.70 -18.47
CA GLY A 311 -1.92 10.92 -19.25
C GLY A 311 -2.43 12.08 -18.39
N THR A 312 -3.40 12.83 -18.89
CA THR A 312 -3.93 14.02 -18.21
C THR A 312 -4.73 13.72 -16.96
N TYR A 313 -4.87 14.73 -16.08
CA TYR A 313 -5.79 14.65 -14.93
C TYR A 313 -7.20 14.16 -15.34
N ALA A 314 -7.72 14.65 -16.47
CA ALA A 314 -9.06 14.30 -16.93
C ALA A 314 -9.18 12.81 -17.30
N GLU A 315 -8.15 12.24 -17.92
CA GLU A 315 -8.10 10.82 -18.27
C GLU A 315 -8.08 9.95 -17.00
N ILE A 316 -7.21 10.25 -16.04
CA ILE A 316 -7.13 9.50 -14.76
C ILE A 316 -8.45 9.62 -13.99
N ALA A 317 -8.99 10.83 -13.83
CA ALA A 317 -10.26 11.04 -13.14
C ALA A 317 -11.44 10.30 -13.82
N SER A 318 -11.39 10.17 -15.16
CA SER A 318 -12.36 9.39 -15.93
C SER A 318 -12.20 7.90 -15.68
N ALA A 319 -10.97 7.37 -15.69
CA ALA A 319 -10.68 5.97 -15.43
C ALA A 319 -11.15 5.55 -14.02
N GLU A 320 -10.77 6.29 -12.99
CA GLU A 320 -11.18 6.03 -11.61
C GLU A 320 -12.70 6.10 -11.42
N ARG A 321 -13.37 6.98 -12.12
CA ARG A 321 -14.83 7.08 -12.08
C ARG A 321 -15.51 5.90 -12.77
N GLN A 322 -14.97 5.39 -13.89
CA GLN A 322 -15.46 4.20 -14.57
C GLN A 322 -15.35 2.99 -13.65
N VAL A 323 -14.18 2.76 -13.05
CA VAL A 323 -14.00 1.68 -12.06
C VAL A 323 -15.00 1.79 -10.92
N GLY A 324 -15.20 3.00 -10.37
CA GLY A 324 -16.19 3.26 -9.32
C GLY A 324 -17.65 2.99 -9.72
N ARG A 325 -17.94 2.88 -11.03
CA ARG A 325 -19.25 2.52 -11.59
C ARG A 325 -19.35 1.05 -11.98
N GLY A 326 -18.31 0.24 -11.76
CA GLY A 326 -18.26 -1.14 -12.18
C GLY A 326 -17.86 -1.32 -13.66
N GLU A 327 -17.27 -0.32 -14.28
CA GLU A 327 -16.83 -0.33 -15.68
C GLU A 327 -15.32 -0.54 -15.79
N HIS A 328 -14.85 -1.05 -16.95
CA HIS A 328 -13.43 -1.24 -17.24
C HIS A 328 -12.96 -0.16 -18.21
N PRO A 329 -12.05 0.74 -17.76
CA PRO A 329 -11.55 1.81 -18.64
C PRO A 329 -10.68 1.23 -19.76
N ARG A 330 -10.89 1.71 -20.98
CA ARG A 330 -10.03 1.38 -22.14
C ARG A 330 -8.63 1.98 -22.01
N ARG A 331 -8.51 3.11 -21.32
CA ARG A 331 -7.25 3.78 -20.97
C ARG A 331 -7.20 3.85 -19.44
N PRO A 332 -6.80 2.76 -18.75
CA PRO A 332 -6.72 2.76 -17.31
C PRO A 332 -5.61 3.67 -16.80
N PHE A 333 -5.75 4.16 -15.58
CA PHE A 333 -4.59 4.59 -14.81
C PHE A 333 -3.77 3.34 -14.47
N VAL A 334 -2.49 3.37 -14.80
CA VAL A 334 -1.57 2.27 -14.55
C VAL A 334 -0.46 2.77 -13.63
N LEU A 335 -0.28 2.09 -12.51
CA LEU A 335 0.89 2.25 -11.65
C LEU A 335 1.91 1.22 -12.08
N LEU A 336 3.09 1.68 -12.49
CA LEU A 336 4.17 0.85 -12.98
C LEU A 336 5.42 1.03 -12.11
N ALA A 337 6.13 -0.07 -11.83
CA ALA A 337 7.44 -0.04 -11.19
C ALA A 337 8.46 -0.82 -12.03
N GLN A 338 9.69 -0.28 -12.08
CA GLN A 338 10.80 -0.81 -12.89
C GLN A 338 12.01 -1.07 -11.97
N GLN A 339 11.86 -2.08 -11.11
CA GLN A 339 12.78 -2.34 -10.00
C GLN A 339 14.21 -2.63 -10.45
N SER A 340 14.37 -3.39 -11.54
CA SER A 340 15.70 -3.83 -12.01
C SER A 340 16.58 -2.71 -12.54
N LEU A 341 16.03 -1.52 -12.84
CA LEU A 341 16.84 -0.35 -13.20
C LEU A 341 17.75 0.10 -12.05
N PHE A 342 17.32 -0.15 -10.81
CA PHE A 342 17.99 0.35 -9.59
C PHE A 342 18.49 -0.79 -8.70
N ASP A 343 17.94 -2.01 -8.88
CA ASP A 343 18.32 -3.22 -8.15
C ASP A 343 18.64 -4.37 -9.12
N GLN A 344 19.92 -4.54 -9.41
CA GLN A 344 20.40 -5.56 -10.35
C GLN A 344 20.13 -7.01 -9.91
N THR A 345 19.72 -7.23 -8.65
CA THR A 345 19.39 -8.57 -8.15
C THR A 345 18.02 -9.08 -8.62
N ARG A 346 17.26 -8.23 -9.34
CA ARG A 346 15.88 -8.52 -9.78
C ARG A 346 15.78 -9.30 -11.07
N ALA A 347 16.81 -9.28 -11.90
CA ALA A 347 16.83 -9.97 -13.19
C ALA A 347 18.23 -10.49 -13.51
N PRO A 348 18.37 -11.46 -14.43
CA PRO A 348 19.65 -11.85 -14.99
C PRO A 348 20.36 -10.66 -15.64
N GLU A 349 21.70 -10.74 -15.74
CA GLU A 349 22.53 -9.69 -16.36
C GLU A 349 22.02 -9.32 -17.77
N GLY A 350 21.89 -8.03 -18.03
CA GLY A 350 21.35 -7.48 -19.28
C GLY A 350 19.86 -7.72 -19.50
N LYS A 351 19.14 -8.15 -18.47
CA LYS A 351 17.67 -8.30 -18.49
C LYS A 351 17.00 -7.43 -17.44
N HIS A 352 15.70 -7.24 -17.59
CA HIS A 352 14.93 -6.33 -16.72
C HIS A 352 13.61 -6.94 -16.27
N THR A 353 13.17 -6.49 -15.10
CA THR A 353 11.80 -6.72 -14.60
C THR A 353 11.06 -5.41 -14.56
N ALA A 354 9.77 -5.48 -14.82
CA ALA A 354 8.82 -4.44 -14.46
C ALA A 354 7.52 -5.10 -14.00
N TRP A 355 6.77 -4.41 -13.17
CA TRP A 355 5.39 -4.78 -12.92
C TRP A 355 4.46 -3.57 -13.01
N ALA A 356 3.21 -3.83 -13.31
CA ALA A 356 2.19 -2.80 -13.28
C ALA A 356 0.86 -3.37 -12.78
N TYR A 357 0.01 -2.47 -12.31
CA TYR A 357 -1.39 -2.79 -12.11
C TYR A 357 -2.28 -1.62 -12.54
N CYS A 358 -3.53 -1.94 -12.85
CA CYS A 358 -4.60 -0.96 -12.97
C CYS A 358 -5.75 -1.31 -12.01
N HIS A 359 -6.57 -0.30 -11.69
CA HIS A 359 -7.77 -0.51 -10.91
C HIS A 359 -8.88 -1.13 -11.78
N VAL A 360 -9.62 -2.09 -11.18
CA VAL A 360 -10.76 -2.77 -11.79
C VAL A 360 -11.91 -2.86 -10.79
N PRO A 361 -13.15 -3.10 -11.24
CA PRO A 361 -14.23 -3.42 -10.32
C PRO A 361 -13.90 -4.63 -9.43
N ASN A 362 -14.32 -4.60 -8.17
CA ASN A 362 -14.10 -5.71 -7.25
C ASN A 362 -14.65 -7.03 -7.83
N GLY A 363 -13.84 -8.09 -7.76
CA GLY A 363 -14.20 -9.41 -8.29
C GLY A 363 -14.13 -9.53 -9.82
N SER A 364 -13.54 -8.56 -10.52
CA SER A 364 -13.42 -8.60 -11.98
C SER A 364 -12.52 -9.73 -12.46
N THR A 365 -12.98 -10.42 -13.50
CA THR A 365 -12.22 -11.44 -14.25
C THR A 365 -11.85 -10.98 -15.65
N VAL A 366 -12.03 -9.69 -15.96
CA VAL A 366 -11.71 -9.12 -17.25
C VAL A 366 -10.19 -8.99 -17.39
N ASP A 367 -9.66 -9.54 -18.48
CA ASP A 367 -8.26 -9.41 -18.84
C ASP A 367 -7.94 -7.96 -19.28
N MET A 368 -7.12 -7.28 -18.50
CA MET A 368 -6.67 -5.90 -18.76
C MET A 368 -5.27 -5.82 -19.39
N THR A 369 -4.65 -6.95 -19.73
CA THR A 369 -3.29 -7.02 -20.29
C THR A 369 -3.13 -6.06 -21.48
N GLY A 370 -4.00 -6.19 -22.48
CA GLY A 370 -3.93 -5.35 -23.67
C GLY A 370 -4.16 -3.86 -23.41
N ALA A 371 -5.00 -3.51 -22.43
CA ALA A 371 -5.25 -2.12 -22.04
C ALA A 371 -4.04 -1.52 -21.31
N ILE A 372 -3.43 -2.26 -20.37
CA ILE A 372 -2.21 -1.82 -19.66
C ILE A 372 -1.06 -1.65 -20.63
N GLU A 373 -0.78 -2.68 -21.46
CA GLU A 373 0.32 -2.61 -22.44
C GLU A 373 0.14 -1.51 -23.47
N SER A 374 -1.12 -1.21 -23.87
CA SER A 374 -1.40 -0.08 -24.77
C SER A 374 -1.13 1.27 -24.12
N GLN A 375 -1.37 1.40 -22.82
CA GLN A 375 -1.04 2.62 -22.08
C GLN A 375 0.47 2.79 -21.95
N VAL A 376 1.23 1.72 -21.66
CA VAL A 376 2.69 1.79 -21.61
C VAL A 376 3.26 2.12 -22.99
N GLU A 377 2.81 1.42 -24.04
CA GLU A 377 3.25 1.65 -25.43
C GLU A 377 2.99 3.08 -25.92
N ARG A 378 1.94 3.75 -25.42
CA ARG A 378 1.63 5.17 -25.75
C ARG A 378 2.77 6.10 -25.38
N PHE A 379 3.45 5.84 -24.26
CA PHE A 379 4.51 6.70 -23.72
C PHE A 379 5.91 6.09 -23.86
N ALA A 380 5.98 4.82 -24.29
CA ALA A 380 7.21 4.07 -24.50
C ALA A 380 7.08 3.21 -25.76
N PRO A 381 7.10 3.82 -26.97
CA PRO A 381 6.96 3.10 -28.22
C PRO A 381 8.02 2.00 -28.39
N GLY A 382 7.58 0.79 -28.74
CA GLY A 382 8.43 -0.41 -28.84
C GLY A 382 8.52 -1.22 -27.53
N PHE A 383 7.80 -0.82 -26.48
CA PHE A 383 7.78 -1.57 -25.21
C PHE A 383 7.38 -3.04 -25.39
N ARG A 384 6.34 -3.29 -26.23
CA ARG A 384 5.83 -4.63 -26.46
C ARG A 384 6.84 -5.58 -27.07
N ASP A 385 7.75 -5.07 -27.88
CA ASP A 385 8.79 -5.84 -28.55
C ASP A 385 9.87 -6.34 -27.56
N LEU A 386 9.95 -5.71 -26.40
CA LEU A 386 10.90 -6.06 -25.33
C LEU A 386 10.40 -7.17 -24.40
N ILE A 387 9.11 -7.52 -24.47
CA ILE A 387 8.50 -8.49 -23.55
C ILE A 387 8.96 -9.90 -23.91
N ILE A 388 9.72 -10.53 -23.01
CA ILE A 388 10.15 -11.94 -23.12
C ILE A 388 9.04 -12.85 -22.62
N GLU A 389 8.50 -12.52 -21.44
CA GLU A 389 7.44 -13.29 -20.77
C GLU A 389 6.62 -12.37 -19.88
N ARG A 390 5.38 -12.77 -19.61
CA ARG A 390 4.48 -12.06 -18.68
C ARG A 390 3.75 -13.02 -17.76
N ALA A 391 3.46 -12.57 -16.56
CA ALA A 391 2.54 -13.22 -15.63
C ALA A 391 1.43 -12.23 -15.27
N THR A 392 0.19 -12.68 -15.26
CA THR A 392 -0.98 -11.84 -14.95
C THR A 392 -1.75 -12.38 -13.75
N HIS A 393 -2.26 -11.46 -12.95
CA HIS A 393 -3.11 -11.77 -11.82
C HIS A 393 -4.39 -10.95 -11.92
N ASP A 394 -5.49 -11.62 -12.24
CA ASP A 394 -6.85 -11.08 -12.08
C ASP A 394 -7.24 -11.07 -10.59
N THR A 395 -8.40 -10.54 -10.27
CA THR A 395 -8.85 -10.43 -8.88
C THR A 395 -9.02 -11.77 -8.18
N PRO A 396 -9.55 -12.85 -8.83
CA PRO A 396 -9.53 -14.20 -8.26
C PRO A 396 -8.14 -14.77 -8.01
N ALA A 397 -7.19 -14.57 -8.92
CA ALA A 397 -5.80 -15.02 -8.74
C ALA A 397 -5.15 -14.32 -7.54
N TYR A 398 -5.36 -13.01 -7.41
CA TYR A 398 -4.91 -12.25 -6.24
C TYR A 398 -5.48 -12.79 -4.94
N GLN A 399 -6.79 -13.07 -4.89
CA GLN A 399 -7.44 -13.61 -3.70
C GLN A 399 -7.00 -15.05 -3.37
N ARG A 400 -6.67 -15.87 -4.39
CA ARG A 400 -6.07 -17.21 -4.14
C ARG A 400 -4.68 -17.11 -3.55
N HIS A 401 -3.88 -16.15 -4.02
CA HIS A 401 -2.53 -15.91 -3.51
C HIS A 401 -2.56 -15.37 -2.07
N ASN A 402 -3.48 -14.47 -1.76
CA ASN A 402 -3.69 -13.94 -0.42
C ASN A 402 -5.21 -13.75 -0.15
N PRO A 403 -5.83 -14.60 0.69
CA PRO A 403 -7.26 -14.53 1.00
C PRO A 403 -7.73 -13.18 1.55
N ASN A 404 -6.81 -12.34 2.03
CA ASN A 404 -7.12 -10.98 2.47
C ASN A 404 -7.41 -10.01 1.31
N TYR A 405 -7.07 -10.36 0.07
CA TYR A 405 -7.35 -9.55 -1.12
C TYR A 405 -8.73 -9.89 -1.70
N VAL A 406 -9.77 -9.66 -0.91
CA VAL A 406 -11.16 -10.00 -1.25
C VAL A 406 -11.60 -9.30 -2.53
N GLY A 407 -11.81 -10.09 -3.60
CA GLY A 407 -12.15 -9.58 -4.92
C GLY A 407 -11.05 -8.70 -5.53
N GLY A 408 -9.77 -8.91 -5.14
CA GLY A 408 -8.62 -8.15 -5.62
C GLY A 408 -8.37 -6.83 -4.89
N ASP A 409 -9.10 -6.54 -3.82
CA ASP A 409 -8.90 -5.32 -3.02
C ASP A 409 -7.60 -5.41 -2.20
N ILE A 410 -6.62 -4.61 -2.56
CA ILE A 410 -5.35 -4.48 -1.84
C ILE A 410 -5.38 -3.40 -0.75
N GLY A 411 -6.48 -2.65 -0.64
CA GLY A 411 -6.66 -1.52 0.27
C GLY A 411 -7.27 -1.85 1.64
N GLY A 412 -7.72 -3.10 1.85
CA GLY A 412 -8.34 -3.52 3.11
C GLY A 412 -9.75 -2.96 3.34
N GLY A 413 -10.48 -2.67 2.27
CA GLY A 413 -11.86 -2.22 2.26
C GLY A 413 -12.06 -0.74 1.94
N VAL A 414 -13.31 -0.39 1.69
CA VAL A 414 -13.67 1.01 1.38
C VAL A 414 -13.38 1.94 2.57
N TYR A 415 -12.51 2.91 2.38
CA TYR A 415 -12.32 4.03 3.29
C TYR A 415 -13.46 5.03 3.14
N GLY A 416 -14.54 4.81 3.87
CA GLY A 416 -15.69 5.75 3.93
C GLY A 416 -15.68 6.59 5.20
N MET A 417 -16.47 7.67 5.23
CA MET A 417 -16.68 8.52 6.43
C MET A 417 -17.05 7.70 7.67
N ARG A 418 -17.74 6.57 7.52
CA ARG A 418 -18.06 5.67 8.65
C ARG A 418 -16.81 5.01 9.26
N LYS A 419 -15.75 4.77 8.46
CA LYS A 419 -14.49 4.20 8.96
C LYS A 419 -13.65 5.30 9.64
N ILE A 420 -13.71 6.51 9.11
CA ILE A 420 -13.10 7.72 9.71
C ILE A 420 -13.83 8.13 11.00
N LEU A 421 -15.15 8.01 11.03
CA LEU A 421 -16.02 8.37 12.16
C LEU A 421 -16.27 7.22 13.15
N GLN A 422 -15.47 6.17 13.16
CA GLN A 422 -15.39 5.24 14.30
C GLN A 422 -14.81 5.95 15.56
N LEU A 423 -15.03 7.26 15.59
CA LEU A 423 -14.90 8.17 16.72
C LEU A 423 -15.88 7.72 17.82
N GLY A 424 -15.37 7.04 18.83
CA GLY A 424 -16.19 6.62 19.98
C GLY A 424 -16.00 5.16 20.39
N GLU A 425 -15.37 4.33 19.59
CA GLU A 425 -14.91 3.03 20.08
C GLU A 425 -13.59 3.21 20.80
N ARG A 426 -13.61 2.97 22.10
CA ARG A 426 -12.43 3.03 22.98
C ARG A 426 -11.31 2.08 22.53
N ALA A 427 -11.63 1.08 21.70
CA ALA A 427 -10.69 0.15 21.11
C ALA A 427 -11.19 -0.30 19.72
N PRO A 428 -10.82 0.37 18.62
CA PRO A 428 -11.27 0.00 17.27
C PRO A 428 -10.81 -1.40 16.86
N TYR A 429 -9.80 -1.93 17.54
CA TYR A 429 -9.20 -3.25 17.27
C TYR A 429 -9.88 -4.39 18.01
N LEU A 430 -10.43 -4.18 19.23
CA LEU A 430 -11.08 -5.21 20.03
C LEU A 430 -12.41 -5.65 19.41
N ILE A 431 -12.48 -6.91 18.96
CA ILE A 431 -13.67 -7.49 18.31
C ILE A 431 -14.39 -8.53 19.17
N GLY A 432 -13.74 -9.08 20.18
CA GLY A 432 -14.31 -10.12 21.03
C GLY A 432 -13.59 -10.22 22.37
N ASP A 433 -13.85 -11.29 23.11
CA ASP A 433 -13.20 -11.57 24.41
C ASP A 433 -11.72 -11.92 24.17
N ASP A 434 -10.83 -10.95 24.42
CA ASP A 434 -9.39 -10.98 24.13
C ASP A 434 -9.07 -11.33 22.65
N VAL A 435 -9.97 -10.94 21.73
CA VAL A 435 -9.78 -11.09 20.28
C VAL A 435 -9.71 -9.72 19.63
N TYR A 436 -8.63 -9.48 18.91
CA TYR A 436 -8.36 -8.20 18.24
C TYR A 436 -8.21 -8.40 16.75
N LEU A 437 -8.58 -7.37 15.96
CA LEU A 437 -8.33 -7.29 14.53
C LEU A 437 -7.12 -6.38 14.31
N CYS A 438 -6.12 -6.83 13.54
CA CYS A 438 -4.89 -6.08 13.32
C CYS A 438 -4.51 -5.93 11.84
N SER A 439 -5.42 -6.30 10.93
CA SER A 439 -5.20 -6.20 9.48
C SER A 439 -5.36 -4.77 8.96
N SER A 440 -5.03 -4.56 7.67
CA SER A 440 -5.24 -3.30 6.95
C SER A 440 -6.71 -2.82 6.94
N ALA A 441 -7.66 -3.68 7.33
CA ALA A 441 -9.05 -3.27 7.55
C ALA A 441 -9.25 -2.40 8.79
N THR A 442 -8.25 -2.30 9.68
CA THR A 442 -8.25 -1.45 10.88
C THR A 442 -7.51 -0.12 10.63
N PRO A 443 -7.70 0.92 11.46
CA PRO A 443 -6.83 2.09 11.42
C PRO A 443 -5.34 1.72 11.62
N PRO A 444 -4.42 2.43 10.95
CA PRO A 444 -4.62 3.53 10.00
C PRO A 444 -5.04 3.08 8.60
N GLY A 445 -4.95 1.79 8.29
CA GLY A 445 -5.37 1.25 7.00
C GLY A 445 -4.25 0.59 6.20
N ALA A 446 -4.40 0.61 4.86
CA ALA A 446 -3.46 -0.04 3.95
C ALA A 446 -2.10 0.64 3.90
N GLY A 447 -1.09 -0.18 3.65
CA GLY A 447 0.31 0.22 3.49
C GLY A 447 1.25 -0.75 4.21
N VAL A 448 2.48 -0.82 3.74
CA VAL A 448 3.54 -1.57 4.42
C VAL A 448 4.17 -0.65 5.47
N HIS A 449 3.58 -0.60 6.66
CA HIS A 449 4.02 0.26 7.77
C HIS A 449 3.89 -0.39 9.14
N GLY A 450 3.23 -1.57 9.25
CA GLY A 450 3.08 -2.32 10.49
C GLY A 450 2.17 -1.69 11.56
N MET A 451 1.69 -0.46 11.35
CA MET A 451 1.00 0.32 12.38
C MET A 451 -0.37 -0.26 12.78
N CYS A 452 -1.08 -0.97 11.88
CA CYS A 452 -2.33 -1.64 12.27
C CYS A 452 -2.05 -2.70 13.33
N GLY A 453 -0.98 -3.49 13.14
CA GLY A 453 -0.52 -4.49 14.10
C GLY A 453 -0.05 -3.88 15.41
N TYR A 454 0.82 -2.87 15.32
CA TYR A 454 1.33 -2.14 16.47
C TYR A 454 0.22 -1.60 17.37
N HIS A 455 -0.72 -0.84 16.78
CA HIS A 455 -1.82 -0.27 17.56
C HIS A 455 -2.77 -1.32 18.13
N ALA A 456 -3.01 -2.42 17.41
CA ALA A 456 -3.83 -3.51 17.90
C ALA A 456 -3.18 -4.20 19.12
N ALA A 457 -1.87 -4.47 19.06
CA ALA A 457 -1.12 -5.04 20.17
C ALA A 457 -1.08 -4.08 21.39
N ARG A 458 -0.85 -2.79 21.15
CA ARG A 458 -0.93 -1.77 22.23
C ARG A 458 -2.30 -1.73 22.90
N ALA A 459 -3.38 -1.85 22.11
CA ALA A 459 -4.74 -1.90 22.64
C ALA A 459 -5.03 -3.21 23.41
N ALA A 460 -4.28 -4.27 23.14
CA ALA A 460 -4.40 -5.56 23.82
C ALA A 460 -3.63 -5.61 25.16
N CYS A 461 -2.51 -4.89 25.23
CA CYS A 461 -1.66 -4.84 26.44
C CYS A 461 -2.12 -3.79 27.48
N GLY A 462 -3.07 -2.89 27.12
CA GLY A 462 -3.59 -1.82 28.00
C GLY A 462 -2.89 -0.52 27.73
#